data_42bdd46fb01ac08574df92b059f844da
#
_entry.id   42bdd46fb01ac08574df92b059f844da
#
_cell.length_a   1.000
_cell.length_b   1.000
_cell.length_c   1.000
_cell.angle_alpha   90.00
_cell.angle_beta   90.00
_cell.angle_gamma   90.00
#
_symmetry.space_group_name_H-M   'P 1'
#
loop_
_entity.id
_entity.type
_entity.pdbx_description
1 polymer ?
#
loop_
_entity_poly.entity_id
_entity_poly.type
_entity_poly.pdbx_seq_one_letter_code
_entity_poly.pdbx_strand_id
1 'polypeptide(L)'
;MCEQPPAALARSYYETIDADRYEALADRLDPAFVHSRPDQTLQGRDRFVTFMREERPMTDTEHVVDAVYATDPGDTSAGGPAGEETGVAVRGRLLDATGDELFTFLDVFTVADGRLTRLETYVPVE
;
A
#
# COMPACT_ATOMS: atom_id res chain seq x y z
N MET A 1 -6.77 -13.20 18.96
CA MET A 1 -6.75 -12.04 18.12
C MET A 1 -6.02 -12.32 16.82
N CYS A 2 -6.69 -12.18 15.73
CA CYS A 2 -6.12 -12.58 14.45
C CYS A 2 -5.63 -11.38 13.67
N GLU A 3 -4.37 -11.43 13.30
CA GLU A 3 -3.84 -10.47 12.34
C GLU A 3 -4.36 -10.84 10.96
N GLN A 4 -4.60 -9.83 10.15
CA GLN A 4 -4.98 -10.09 8.78
C GLN A 4 -3.81 -10.69 8.02
N PRO A 5 -4.08 -11.63 7.09
CA PRO A 5 -3.02 -12.08 6.19
C PRO A 5 -2.46 -10.90 5.42
N PRO A 6 -1.18 -10.96 5.03
CA PRO A 6 -0.58 -9.83 4.32
C PRO A 6 -1.34 -9.40 3.08
N ALA A 7 -1.87 -10.34 2.30
CA ALA A 7 -2.64 -9.99 1.11
C ALA A 7 -3.92 -9.24 1.48
N ALA A 8 -4.61 -9.66 2.54
CA ALA A 8 -5.82 -8.99 2.98
C ALA A 8 -5.51 -7.60 3.51
N LEU A 9 -4.38 -7.46 4.21
CA LEU A 9 -3.95 -6.17 4.72
C LEU A 9 -3.67 -5.19 3.58
N ALA A 10 -3.00 -5.67 2.53
CA ALA A 10 -2.74 -4.84 1.36
C ALA A 10 -4.04 -4.41 0.68
N ARG A 11 -5.01 -5.32 0.56
CA ARG A 11 -6.30 -4.96 -0.04
C ARG A 11 -7.04 -3.94 0.80
N SER A 12 -6.96 -4.06 2.13
CA SER A 12 -7.64 -3.12 3.00
C SER A 12 -7.06 -1.71 2.90
N TYR A 13 -5.77 -1.60 2.54
CA TYR A 13 -5.15 -0.30 2.29
C TYR A 13 -5.93 0.46 1.22
N TYR A 14 -6.22 -0.19 0.10
CA TYR A 14 -6.96 0.48 -0.98
C TYR A 14 -8.40 0.76 -0.58
N GLU A 15 -9.03 -0.16 0.13
CA GLU A 15 -10.42 0.01 0.54
C GLU A 15 -10.59 1.21 1.46
N THR A 16 -9.66 1.40 2.39
CA THR A 16 -9.75 2.53 3.31
C THR A 16 -9.51 3.85 2.60
N ILE A 17 -8.58 3.89 1.65
CA ILE A 17 -8.32 5.11 0.89
C ILE A 17 -9.53 5.46 0.04
N ASP A 18 -10.08 4.49 -0.68
CA ASP A 18 -11.18 4.76 -1.60
C ASP A 18 -12.45 5.16 -0.85
N ALA A 19 -12.58 4.72 0.39
CA ALA A 19 -13.74 5.05 1.22
C ALA A 19 -13.50 6.27 2.12
N ASP A 20 -12.35 6.92 2.00
CA ASP A 20 -11.97 8.08 2.81
C ASP A 20 -11.94 7.75 4.29
N ARG A 21 -11.56 6.52 4.63
CA ARG A 21 -11.50 6.08 6.02
C ARG A 21 -10.06 6.16 6.53
N TYR A 22 -9.62 7.39 6.76
CA TYR A 22 -8.20 7.64 7.05
C TYR A 22 -7.77 7.17 8.43
N GLU A 23 -8.67 7.13 9.41
CA GLU A 23 -8.33 6.59 10.72
C GLU A 23 -8.10 5.08 10.63
N ALA A 24 -8.96 4.40 9.88
CA ALA A 24 -8.78 2.96 9.68
C ALA A 24 -7.51 2.69 8.90
N LEU A 25 -7.19 3.54 7.93
CA LEU A 25 -5.94 3.42 7.20
C LEU A 25 -4.75 3.54 8.14
N ALA A 26 -4.77 4.54 9.02
CA ALA A 26 -3.67 4.75 9.95
C ALA A 26 -3.45 3.53 10.86
N ASP A 27 -4.53 2.88 11.24
CA ASP A 27 -4.43 1.70 12.11
C ASP A 27 -3.69 0.54 11.45
N ARG A 28 -3.62 0.53 10.13
CA ARG A 28 -2.94 -0.54 9.38
C ARG A 28 -1.48 -0.23 9.13
N LEU A 29 -1.03 0.96 9.49
CA LEU A 29 0.32 1.41 9.20
C LEU A 29 1.16 1.45 10.47
N ASP A 30 2.41 1.04 10.34
CA ASP A 30 3.39 1.25 11.41
C ASP A 30 3.65 2.74 11.56
N PRO A 31 3.90 3.24 12.78
CA PRO A 31 4.21 4.68 12.94
C PRO A 31 5.39 5.15 12.10
N ALA A 32 6.33 4.27 11.80
CA ALA A 32 7.50 4.59 10.98
C ALA A 32 7.29 4.29 9.51
N PHE A 33 6.05 4.07 9.09
CA PHE A 33 5.71 3.73 7.70
C PHE A 33 6.33 4.71 6.71
N VAL A 34 6.85 4.18 5.60
CA VAL A 34 7.46 4.99 4.54
C VAL A 34 6.81 4.62 3.22
N HIS A 35 6.41 5.62 2.45
CA HIS A 35 5.87 5.42 1.11
C HIS A 35 6.81 6.05 0.08
N SER A 36 7.48 5.20 -0.68
CA SER A 36 8.35 5.62 -1.79
C SER A 36 7.51 5.72 -3.05
N ARG A 37 7.41 6.90 -3.60
CA ARG A 37 6.66 7.18 -4.82
C ARG A 37 7.62 7.61 -5.92
N PRO A 38 7.21 7.55 -7.19
CA PRO A 38 8.09 8.00 -8.26
C PRO A 38 8.52 9.46 -8.14
N ASP A 39 7.67 10.30 -7.55
CA ASP A 39 7.93 11.74 -7.47
C ASP A 39 8.45 12.18 -6.11
N GLN A 40 8.27 11.40 -5.05
CA GLN A 40 8.70 11.80 -3.71
C GLN A 40 8.59 10.63 -2.75
N THR A 41 9.19 10.80 -1.59
CA THR A 41 9.09 9.82 -0.50
C THR A 41 8.39 10.48 0.68
N LEU A 42 7.36 9.82 1.19
CA LEU A 42 6.63 10.29 2.37
C LEU A 42 7.09 9.45 3.57
N GLN A 43 7.70 10.10 4.54
CA GLN A 43 8.25 9.42 5.70
C GLN A 43 7.36 9.63 6.91
N GLY A 44 6.96 8.51 7.53
CA GLY A 44 6.13 8.52 8.71
C GLY A 44 4.66 8.37 8.38
N ARG A 45 3.98 7.61 9.25
CA ARG A 45 2.55 7.34 9.08
C ARG A 45 1.73 8.63 9.03
N ASP A 46 2.00 9.54 9.95
CA ASP A 46 1.19 10.75 10.05
C ASP A 46 1.36 11.62 8.82
N ARG A 47 2.58 11.72 8.32
CA ARG A 47 2.83 12.49 7.09
C ARG A 47 2.11 11.86 5.91
N PHE A 48 2.16 10.52 5.81
CA PHE A 48 1.49 9.82 4.72
C PHE A 48 -0.02 10.03 4.76
N VAL A 49 -0.63 9.89 5.94
CA VAL A 49 -2.07 10.03 6.08
C VAL A 49 -2.50 11.45 5.75
N THR A 50 -1.73 12.44 6.21
CA THR A 50 -2.03 13.84 5.89
C THR A 50 -1.98 14.08 4.39
N PHE A 51 -0.98 13.51 3.71
CA PHE A 51 -0.89 13.64 2.26
C PHE A 51 -2.13 13.05 1.58
N MET A 52 -2.52 11.84 1.99
CA MET A 52 -3.64 11.18 1.35
C MET A 52 -4.95 11.90 1.59
N ARG A 53 -5.11 12.50 2.77
CA ARG A 53 -6.33 13.20 3.11
C ARG A 53 -6.41 14.60 2.51
N GLU A 54 -5.28 15.32 2.44
CA GLU A 54 -5.30 16.75 2.17
C GLU A 54 -4.51 17.20 0.96
N GLU A 55 -3.55 16.41 0.49
CA GLU A 55 -2.58 16.91 -0.49
C GLU A 55 -2.59 16.18 -1.82
N ARG A 56 -3.21 15.01 -1.90
CA ARG A 56 -3.18 14.30 -3.19
C ARG A 56 -4.07 15.02 -4.20
N PRO A 57 -3.67 14.98 -5.48
CA PRO A 57 -4.36 15.79 -6.50
C PRO A 57 -5.81 15.42 -6.71
N MET A 58 -6.17 14.15 -6.55
CA MET A 58 -7.53 13.68 -6.76
C MET A 58 -7.92 12.77 -5.61
N THR A 59 -9.13 12.99 -5.08
CA THR A 59 -9.63 12.20 -3.97
C THR A 59 -10.82 11.32 -4.36
N ASP A 60 -11.35 11.49 -5.57
CA ASP A 60 -12.49 10.71 -6.04
C ASP A 60 -12.07 9.60 -6.98
N THR A 61 -10.92 8.99 -6.69
CA THR A 61 -10.38 7.90 -7.48
C THR A 61 -10.73 6.56 -6.86
N GLU A 62 -10.63 5.52 -7.68
CA GLU A 62 -10.86 4.16 -7.22
C GLU A 62 -9.70 3.27 -7.65
N HIS A 63 -9.24 2.43 -6.73
CA HIS A 63 -8.18 1.47 -7.03
C HIS A 63 -8.80 0.14 -7.41
N VAL A 64 -8.38 -0.40 -8.56
CA VAL A 64 -8.77 -1.75 -8.98
C VAL A 64 -7.57 -2.65 -8.81
N VAL A 65 -7.72 -3.70 -8.01
CA VAL A 65 -6.65 -4.66 -7.77
C VAL A 65 -6.79 -5.78 -8.77
N ASP A 66 -5.83 -5.90 -9.69
CA ASP A 66 -5.86 -6.92 -10.71
C ASP A 66 -5.20 -8.22 -10.25
N ALA A 67 -4.13 -8.13 -9.45
CA ALA A 67 -3.43 -9.32 -8.98
C ALA A 67 -2.65 -8.99 -7.71
N VAL A 68 -2.55 -9.97 -6.83
CA VAL A 68 -1.80 -9.84 -5.59
C VAL A 68 -0.81 -11.00 -5.53
N TYR A 69 0.45 -10.68 -5.26
CA TYR A 69 1.54 -11.65 -5.18
C TYR A 69 2.17 -11.56 -3.80
N ALA A 70 2.17 -12.67 -3.07
CA ALA A 70 2.76 -12.69 -1.73
C ALA A 70 4.11 -13.41 -1.77
N THR A 71 5.01 -12.99 -0.89
CA THR A 71 6.28 -13.67 -0.75
C THR A 71 6.04 -15.11 -0.28
N ASP A 72 6.79 -16.05 -0.87
CA ASP A 72 6.74 -17.44 -0.42
C ASP A 72 7.23 -17.50 1.02
N PRO A 73 6.44 -18.08 1.94
CA PRO A 73 6.85 -18.15 3.34
C PRO A 73 8.19 -18.86 3.53
N GLY A 74 8.58 -19.71 2.59
CA GLY A 74 9.86 -20.39 2.69
C GLY A 74 11.03 -19.61 2.11
N ASP A 75 10.79 -18.43 1.56
CA ASP A 75 11.84 -17.64 0.93
C ASP A 75 12.60 -16.84 1.99
N THR A 76 13.81 -17.26 2.28
CA THR A 76 14.63 -16.59 3.26
C THR A 76 15.53 -15.51 2.65
N SER A 77 15.58 -15.43 1.33
CA SER A 77 16.47 -14.49 0.68
C SER A 77 15.99 -13.05 0.84
N ALA A 78 14.70 -12.85 1.01
CA ALA A 78 14.13 -11.52 1.20
C ALA A 78 14.03 -11.16 2.67
N GLY A 79 14.20 -12.14 3.54
CA GLY A 79 13.99 -11.90 4.95
C GLY A 79 15.19 -11.27 5.61
N GLY A 80 14.92 -10.33 6.50
CA GLY A 80 15.94 -9.87 7.39
C GLY A 80 16.20 -10.91 8.47
N PRO A 81 17.02 -10.56 9.44
CA PRO A 81 17.35 -11.51 10.51
C PRO A 81 16.13 -12.04 11.23
N ALA A 82 15.09 -11.25 11.32
CA ALA A 82 13.90 -11.68 12.04
C ALA A 82 13.07 -12.68 11.26
N GLY A 83 13.17 -12.67 9.95
CA GLY A 83 12.34 -13.54 9.13
C GLY A 83 10.86 -13.27 9.26
N GLU A 84 10.50 -12.12 9.78
CA GLU A 84 9.10 -11.79 10.07
C GLU A 84 8.48 -10.86 9.06
N GLU A 85 9.29 -10.27 8.20
CA GLU A 85 8.79 -9.39 7.18
C GLU A 85 8.27 -10.19 6.01
N THR A 86 7.12 -9.78 5.50
CA THR A 86 6.51 -10.42 4.35
C THR A 86 6.30 -9.37 3.27
N GLY A 87 6.63 -9.73 2.04
CA GLY A 87 6.42 -8.85 0.90
C GLY A 87 5.12 -9.20 0.19
N VAL A 88 4.38 -8.17 -0.19
CA VAL A 88 3.17 -8.33 -0.99
C VAL A 88 3.23 -7.33 -2.14
N ALA A 89 3.16 -7.82 -3.36
CA ALA A 89 3.10 -6.95 -4.54
C ALA A 89 1.69 -6.94 -5.09
N VAL A 90 1.19 -5.75 -5.41
CA VAL A 90 -0.15 -5.59 -5.94
C VAL A 90 -0.05 -4.89 -7.29
N ARG A 91 -0.58 -5.54 -8.32
CA ARG A 91 -0.70 -4.92 -9.63
C ARG A 91 -2.13 -4.43 -9.80
N GLY A 92 -2.29 -3.19 -10.20
CA GLY A 92 -3.62 -2.64 -10.32
C GLY A 92 -3.70 -1.43 -11.22
N ARG A 93 -4.85 -0.82 -11.20
CA ARG A 93 -5.15 0.36 -12.00
C ARG A 93 -5.83 1.39 -11.13
N LEU A 94 -5.56 2.64 -11.41
CA LEU A 94 -6.26 3.74 -10.74
C LEU A 94 -7.25 4.33 -11.73
N LEU A 95 -8.51 4.43 -11.32
CA LEU A 95 -9.59 4.97 -12.15
C LEU A 95 -10.01 6.32 -11.60
N ASP A 96 -10.47 7.19 -12.50
CA ASP A 96 -11.05 8.46 -12.07
C ASP A 96 -12.54 8.29 -11.76
N ALA A 97 -13.21 9.39 -11.44
CA ALA A 97 -14.60 9.35 -11.01
C ALA A 97 -15.54 8.84 -12.12
N THR A 98 -15.12 8.91 -13.37
CA THR A 98 -15.93 8.42 -14.49
C THR A 98 -15.66 6.96 -14.82
N GLY A 99 -14.67 6.35 -14.15
CA GLY A 99 -14.28 4.98 -14.43
C GLY A 99 -13.19 4.84 -15.45
N ASP A 100 -12.62 5.96 -15.93
CA ASP A 100 -11.53 5.92 -16.88
C ASP A 100 -10.21 5.62 -16.17
N GLU A 101 -9.38 4.81 -16.82
CA GLU A 101 -8.09 4.44 -16.26
C GLU A 101 -7.11 5.61 -16.36
N LEU A 102 -6.56 6.00 -15.22
CA LEU A 102 -5.54 7.04 -15.18
C LEU A 102 -4.16 6.45 -15.44
N PHE A 103 -3.82 5.35 -14.75
CA PHE A 103 -2.55 4.65 -14.97
C PHE A 103 -2.62 3.28 -14.28
N THR A 104 -1.69 2.42 -14.68
CA THR A 104 -1.47 1.16 -13.96
C THR A 104 -0.36 1.35 -12.95
N PHE A 105 -0.33 0.50 -11.93
CA PHE A 105 0.70 0.61 -10.91
C PHE A 105 1.10 -0.77 -10.42
N LEU A 106 2.30 -0.82 -9.85
CA LEU A 106 2.75 -1.96 -9.08
C LEU A 106 3.17 -1.42 -7.72
N ASP A 107 2.49 -1.86 -6.68
CA ASP A 107 2.79 -1.48 -5.30
C ASP A 107 3.42 -2.68 -4.60
N VAL A 108 4.56 -2.44 -3.96
CA VAL A 108 5.24 -3.47 -3.18
C VAL A 108 5.16 -3.07 -1.71
N PHE A 109 4.44 -3.87 -0.95
CA PHE A 109 4.25 -3.63 0.48
C PHE A 109 5.19 -4.51 1.28
N THR A 110 5.72 -3.97 2.37
CA THR A 110 6.39 -4.76 3.39
C THR A 110 5.49 -4.79 4.62
N VAL A 111 5.25 -5.99 5.14
CA VAL A 111 4.36 -6.19 6.27
C VAL A 111 5.16 -6.82 7.41
N ALA A 112 5.02 -6.26 8.59
CA ALA A 112 5.62 -6.83 9.79
C ALA A 112 4.68 -6.59 10.96
N ASP A 113 4.53 -7.59 11.82
CA ASP A 113 3.71 -7.50 13.02
C ASP A 113 2.27 -7.04 12.74
N GLY A 114 1.72 -7.51 11.62
CA GLY A 114 0.35 -7.19 11.27
C GLY A 114 0.10 -5.78 10.77
N ARG A 115 1.17 -5.06 10.43
CA ARG A 115 1.07 -3.70 9.93
C ARG A 115 1.94 -3.50 8.70
N LEU A 116 1.54 -2.54 7.90
CA LEU A 116 2.33 -2.14 6.73
C LEU A 116 3.46 -1.23 7.23
N THR A 117 4.70 -1.61 6.92
CA THR A 117 5.87 -0.83 7.35
C THR A 117 6.48 -0.04 6.22
N ARG A 118 6.22 -0.45 4.97
CA ARG A 118 6.80 0.22 3.81
C ARG A 118 5.95 -0.06 2.59
N LEU A 119 5.90 0.92 1.71
CA LEU A 119 5.23 0.78 0.42
C LEU A 119 6.10 1.44 -0.63
N GLU A 120 6.36 0.71 -1.71
CA GLU A 120 7.07 1.24 -2.86
C GLU A 120 6.14 1.17 -4.05
N THR A 121 5.89 2.31 -4.67
CA THR A 121 4.97 2.40 -5.81
C THR A 121 5.76 2.60 -7.09
N TYR A 122 5.49 1.76 -8.07
CA TYR A 122 6.10 1.83 -9.40
C TYR A 122 5.01 2.06 -10.43
N VAL A 123 5.22 3.04 -11.30
CA VAL A 123 4.29 3.34 -12.38
C VAL A 123 5.06 3.18 -13.69
N PRO A 124 4.50 2.44 -14.66
CA PRO A 124 5.20 2.24 -15.93
C PRO A 124 5.48 3.57 -16.62
N VAL A 125 6.63 3.66 -17.22
CA VAL A 125 7.03 4.82 -18.01
C VAL A 125 6.90 4.45 -19.48
N GLU A 126 6.18 5.28 -20.22
CA GLU A 126 5.99 5.04 -21.66
C GLU A 126 6.87 5.89 -22.51
#